data_a6096655518a4a5bda1ac8499bba9b82
#
_entry.id   a6096655518a4a5bda1ac8499bba9b82
#
_cell.length_a   1.000
_cell.length_b   1.000
_cell.length_c   1.000
_cell.angle_alpha   90.00
_cell.angle_beta   90.00
_cell.angle_gamma   90.00
#
_symmetry.space_group_name_H-M   'P 1'
#
loop_
_entity.id
_entity.type
_entity.pdbx_description
1 polymer ?
#
loop_
_entity_poly.entity_id
_entity_poly.type
_entity_poly.pdbx_seq_one_letter_code
_entity_poly.pdbx_strand_id
1 'polypeptide(L)'
;MSFKVNSSQQISFNDSVFSLTAREKKALDNSWAKIFADEIFPNIDEERFSVLYSSKASRPNAPVNVIIGALIIKELFDYSDDEIVENLMLDLHLQYALHTTSFEEQPISDKTLSRFRSRCYNYETTHGIDLYHDCVKDLSSKIAKLMNLSGRIKRMDSMMIESNIRFLSRMELIYTCISKLAIYFDKNYPNKIPDDLRHYTDSNDYNRIFYHQLNDN
;
A
#
# COMPACT_ATOMS: atom_id res chain seq x y z
N MET A 1 -20.09 -2.25 9.38
CA MET A 1 -19.80 -0.80 9.24
C MET A 1 -20.57 -0.29 8.06
N SER A 2 -21.26 0.84 8.21
CA SER A 2 -21.96 1.54 7.13
C SER A 2 -21.02 2.55 6.48
N PHE A 3 -21.16 2.70 5.16
CA PHE A 3 -20.40 3.72 4.42
C PHE A 3 -20.89 5.12 4.78
N LYS A 4 -19.96 6.01 5.01
CA LYS A 4 -20.19 7.44 5.17
C LYS A 4 -19.05 8.19 4.52
N VAL A 5 -19.38 9.12 3.63
CA VAL A 5 -18.40 10.03 3.01
C VAL A 5 -17.79 10.92 4.09
N ASN A 6 -16.51 11.20 3.98
CA ASN A 6 -15.82 12.07 4.91
C ASN A 6 -16.28 13.51 4.75
N SER A 7 -17.06 13.99 5.70
CA SER A 7 -17.51 15.38 5.77
C SER A 7 -16.60 16.28 6.62
N SER A 8 -15.59 15.71 7.28
CA SER A 8 -14.70 16.41 8.22
C SER A 8 -13.55 17.17 7.51
N GLN A 9 -13.73 17.55 6.26
CA GLN A 9 -12.69 18.34 5.53
C GLN A 9 -12.67 19.83 5.96
N GLN A 10 -13.48 20.21 6.94
CA GLN A 10 -13.47 21.57 7.46
C GLN A 10 -12.34 21.75 8.47
N ILE A 11 -11.49 22.74 8.21
CA ILE A 11 -10.47 23.21 9.15
C ILE A 11 -11.17 23.61 10.46
N SER A 12 -10.81 22.94 11.56
CA SER A 12 -11.30 23.25 12.90
C SER A 12 -10.45 24.37 13.53
N PHE A 13 -11.06 25.18 14.40
CA PHE A 13 -10.29 26.16 15.19
C PHE A 13 -9.23 25.54 16.10
N ASN A 14 -9.36 24.25 16.43
CA ASN A 14 -8.38 23.48 17.21
C ASN A 14 -7.26 22.86 16.35
N ASP A 15 -7.19 23.25 15.09
CA ASP A 15 -6.24 22.71 14.13
C ASP A 15 -4.81 23.16 14.52
N SER A 16 -3.89 22.20 14.62
CA SER A 16 -2.48 22.47 14.98
C SER A 16 -1.81 23.44 14.01
N VAL A 17 -2.29 23.55 12.77
CA VAL A 17 -1.80 24.49 11.74
C VAL A 17 -2.01 25.95 12.17
N PHE A 18 -3.04 26.27 12.96
CA PHE A 18 -3.26 27.65 13.41
C PHE A 18 -2.24 28.12 14.44
N SER A 19 -1.65 27.20 15.20
CA SER A 19 -0.63 27.51 16.21
C SER A 19 0.77 27.73 15.62
N LEU A 20 0.96 27.45 14.32
CA LEU A 20 2.24 27.59 13.65
C LEU A 20 2.63 29.05 13.46
N THR A 21 3.92 29.33 13.63
CA THR A 21 4.53 30.62 13.32
C THR A 21 4.53 30.87 11.80
N ALA A 22 4.69 32.13 11.38
CA ALA A 22 4.75 32.48 9.96
C ALA A 22 5.87 31.75 9.19
N ARG A 23 6.99 31.44 9.88
CA ARG A 23 8.11 30.68 9.31
C ARG A 23 7.75 29.22 9.06
N GLU A 24 7.07 28.62 10.03
CA GLU A 24 6.63 27.21 9.94
C GLU A 24 5.54 27.04 8.89
N LYS A 25 4.57 27.98 8.81
CA LYS A 25 3.55 27.99 7.75
C LYS A 25 4.20 28.07 6.38
N LYS A 26 5.17 28.97 6.19
CA LYS A 26 5.90 29.08 4.93
C LYS A 26 6.65 27.77 4.57
N ALA A 27 7.22 27.09 5.56
CA ALA A 27 7.89 25.81 5.34
C ALA A 27 6.88 24.72 4.92
N LEU A 28 5.71 24.66 5.57
CA LEU A 28 4.63 23.75 5.23
C LEU A 28 4.08 24.02 3.84
N ASP A 29 3.85 25.27 3.48
CA ASP A 29 3.36 25.70 2.16
C ASP A 29 4.32 25.33 1.01
N ASN A 30 5.61 25.23 1.28
CA ASN A 30 6.63 24.81 0.33
C ASN A 30 6.91 23.30 0.36
N SER A 31 6.19 22.54 1.18
CA SER A 31 6.40 21.09 1.34
C SER A 31 5.54 20.28 0.35
N TRP A 32 5.89 19.00 0.20
CA TRP A 32 5.08 18.03 -0.53
C TRP A 32 3.65 17.88 0.03
N ALA A 33 3.49 18.10 1.34
CA ALA A 33 2.22 17.97 2.04
C ALA A 33 1.17 18.97 1.51
N LYS A 34 1.58 20.18 1.15
CA LYS A 34 0.70 21.18 0.54
C LYS A 34 0.16 20.72 -0.81
N ILE A 35 1.02 20.19 -1.67
CA ILE A 35 0.62 19.67 -2.98
C ILE A 35 -0.33 18.47 -2.80
N PHE A 36 -0.03 17.60 -1.84
CA PHE A 36 -0.88 16.44 -1.55
C PHE A 36 -2.26 16.88 -1.05
N ALA A 37 -2.31 17.81 -0.11
CA ALA A 37 -3.55 18.32 0.47
C ALA A 37 -4.46 19.02 -0.54
N ASP A 38 -3.87 19.82 -1.44
CA ASP A 38 -4.63 20.64 -2.37
C ASP A 38 -5.03 19.89 -3.66
N GLU A 39 -4.13 19.02 -4.17
CA GLU A 39 -4.29 18.46 -5.51
C GLU A 39 -4.57 16.94 -5.51
N ILE A 40 -4.09 16.21 -4.51
CA ILE A 40 -4.23 14.75 -4.49
C ILE A 40 -5.42 14.34 -3.62
N PHE A 41 -5.41 14.73 -2.37
CA PHE A 41 -6.40 14.31 -1.39
C PHE A 41 -7.86 14.61 -1.79
N PRO A 42 -8.22 15.80 -2.30
CA PRO A 42 -9.59 16.11 -2.72
C PRO A 42 -10.06 15.31 -3.94
N ASN A 43 -9.12 14.75 -4.70
CA ASN A 43 -9.41 14.00 -5.91
C ASN A 43 -9.55 12.49 -5.67
N ILE A 44 -9.42 12.02 -4.43
CA ILE A 44 -9.66 10.63 -4.05
C ILE A 44 -11.16 10.35 -4.08
N ASP A 45 -11.57 9.41 -4.94
CA ASP A 45 -12.97 9.00 -5.09
C ASP A 45 -13.35 7.99 -4.01
N GLU A 46 -13.91 8.49 -2.90
CA GLU A 46 -14.39 7.64 -1.80
C GLU A 46 -15.62 6.81 -2.16
N GLU A 47 -16.50 7.35 -3.00
CA GLU A 47 -17.81 6.73 -3.28
C GLU A 47 -17.65 5.38 -3.99
N ARG A 48 -16.58 5.22 -4.77
CA ARG A 48 -16.20 3.96 -5.42
C ARG A 48 -16.11 2.80 -4.42
N PHE A 49 -15.69 3.08 -3.19
CA PHE A 49 -15.52 2.07 -2.14
C PHE A 49 -16.78 1.81 -1.30
N SER A 50 -17.88 2.47 -1.59
CA SER A 50 -19.15 2.28 -0.87
C SER A 50 -19.62 0.82 -0.91
N VAL A 51 -19.32 0.10 -1.99
CA VAL A 51 -19.63 -1.32 -2.20
C VAL A 51 -18.96 -2.26 -1.20
N LEU A 52 -17.88 -1.82 -0.53
CA LEU A 52 -17.18 -2.59 0.50
C LEU A 52 -17.87 -2.55 1.87
N TYR A 53 -18.92 -1.77 2.01
CA TYR A 53 -19.58 -1.50 3.28
C TYR A 53 -21.05 -1.89 3.23
N SER A 54 -21.63 -2.11 4.41
CA SER A 54 -23.03 -2.53 4.53
C SER A 54 -23.98 -1.34 4.31
N SER A 55 -25.09 -1.58 3.62
CA SER A 55 -26.22 -0.63 3.53
C SER A 55 -27.02 -0.50 4.81
N LYS A 56 -26.85 -1.45 5.77
CA LYS A 56 -27.55 -1.41 7.06
C LYS A 56 -26.90 -0.38 7.98
N ALA A 57 -27.72 0.38 8.70
CA ALA A 57 -27.26 1.33 9.70
C ALA A 57 -26.38 0.62 10.76
N SER A 58 -25.15 1.05 10.89
CA SER A 58 -24.17 0.51 11.83
C SER A 58 -23.11 1.57 12.11
N ARG A 59 -22.10 1.25 12.97
CA ARG A 59 -20.99 2.18 13.21
C ARG A 59 -20.38 2.66 11.87
N PRO A 60 -20.16 3.98 11.69
CA PRO A 60 -19.52 4.52 10.50
C PRO A 60 -18.14 3.88 10.25
N ASN A 61 -17.74 3.88 8.99
CA ASN A 61 -16.37 3.50 8.60
C ASN A 61 -15.39 4.59 9.06
N ALA A 62 -14.10 4.22 9.14
CA ALA A 62 -13.03 5.21 9.09
C ALA A 62 -13.05 5.90 7.71
N PRO A 63 -12.68 7.20 7.61
CA PRO A 63 -12.71 7.93 6.36
C PRO A 63 -11.89 7.24 5.27
N VAL A 64 -12.52 6.89 4.15
CA VAL A 64 -11.89 6.09 3.09
C VAL A 64 -10.83 6.90 2.37
N ASN A 65 -11.05 8.18 2.13
CA ASN A 65 -10.06 9.08 1.53
C ASN A 65 -8.78 9.16 2.37
N VAL A 66 -8.91 9.20 3.71
CA VAL A 66 -7.75 9.21 4.62
C VAL A 66 -7.01 7.86 4.57
N ILE A 67 -7.74 6.74 4.52
CA ILE A 67 -7.12 5.41 4.36
C ILE A 67 -6.33 5.32 3.05
N ILE A 68 -6.93 5.73 1.93
CA ILE A 68 -6.28 5.68 0.61
C ILE A 68 -5.10 6.65 0.57
N GLY A 69 -5.28 7.88 1.07
CA GLY A 69 -4.20 8.85 1.16
C GLY A 69 -3.02 8.34 1.98
N ALA A 70 -3.28 7.71 3.12
CA ALA A 70 -2.25 7.08 3.95
C ALA A 70 -1.53 5.94 3.21
N LEU A 71 -2.26 5.09 2.48
CA LEU A 71 -1.64 4.03 1.67
C LEU A 71 -0.77 4.60 0.54
N ILE A 72 -1.19 5.69 -0.13
CA ILE A 72 -0.38 6.35 -1.15
C ILE A 72 0.89 6.93 -0.54
N ILE A 73 0.80 7.62 0.59
CA ILE A 73 1.96 8.21 1.28
C ILE A 73 2.91 7.10 1.76
N LYS A 74 2.35 6.01 2.30
CA LYS A 74 3.11 4.83 2.71
C LYS A 74 4.01 4.31 1.57
N GLU A 75 3.45 4.13 0.36
CA GLU A 75 4.20 3.67 -0.81
C GLU A 75 5.21 4.72 -1.32
N LEU A 76 4.89 6.02 -1.22
CA LEU A 76 5.79 7.09 -1.65
C LEU A 76 7.04 7.20 -0.79
N PHE A 77 6.94 6.91 0.50
CA PHE A 77 8.02 7.06 1.48
C PHE A 77 8.55 5.73 2.01
N ASP A 78 8.07 4.61 1.47
CA ASP A 78 8.47 3.25 1.86
C ASP A 78 8.27 2.96 3.36
N TYR A 79 7.15 3.45 3.91
CA TYR A 79 6.80 3.20 5.30
C TYR A 79 6.16 1.82 5.49
N SER A 80 6.37 1.22 6.66
CA SER A 80 5.56 0.10 7.15
C SER A 80 4.16 0.56 7.58
N ASP A 81 3.26 -0.39 7.88
CA ASP A 81 1.92 -0.06 8.41
C ASP A 81 2.01 0.60 9.79
N ASP A 82 2.96 0.19 10.62
CA ASP A 82 3.15 0.76 11.95
C ASP A 82 3.72 2.18 11.85
N GLU A 83 4.73 2.39 10.98
CA GLU A 83 5.34 3.71 10.78
C GLU A 83 4.36 4.73 10.22
N ILE A 84 3.51 4.38 9.25
CA ILE A 84 2.52 5.33 8.73
C ILE A 84 1.49 5.72 9.80
N VAL A 85 1.08 4.79 10.66
CA VAL A 85 0.16 5.07 11.78
C VAL A 85 0.83 5.95 12.84
N GLU A 86 2.08 5.67 13.20
CA GLU A 86 2.86 6.48 14.14
C GLU A 86 3.09 7.90 13.59
N ASN A 87 3.50 8.00 12.32
CA ASN A 87 3.72 9.29 11.67
C ASN A 87 2.43 10.10 11.53
N LEU A 88 1.27 9.47 11.32
CA LEU A 88 -0.02 10.18 11.35
C LEU A 88 -0.33 10.80 12.72
N MET A 89 0.18 10.24 13.80
CA MET A 89 0.02 10.81 15.14
C MET A 89 1.00 11.94 15.43
N LEU A 90 2.22 11.88 14.88
CA LEU A 90 3.34 12.70 15.31
C LEU A 90 3.83 13.69 14.25
N ASP A 91 3.61 13.42 12.94
CA ASP A 91 4.11 14.27 11.85
C ASP A 91 3.03 15.20 11.32
N LEU A 92 3.27 16.49 11.47
CA LEU A 92 2.37 17.55 11.00
C LEU A 92 2.20 17.55 9.46
N HIS A 93 3.24 17.17 8.69
CA HIS A 93 3.11 17.09 7.23
C HIS A 93 2.08 16.04 6.80
N LEU A 94 2.08 14.86 7.45
CA LEU A 94 1.11 13.82 7.14
C LEU A 94 -0.29 14.23 7.56
N GLN A 95 -0.43 14.80 8.76
CA GLN A 95 -1.71 15.30 9.24
C GLN A 95 -2.27 16.37 8.30
N TYR A 96 -1.43 17.30 7.88
CA TYR A 96 -1.82 18.36 6.94
C TYR A 96 -2.22 17.77 5.58
N ALA A 97 -1.41 16.86 5.04
CA ALA A 97 -1.66 16.22 3.75
C ALA A 97 -3.00 15.47 3.71
N LEU A 98 -3.43 14.89 4.82
CA LEU A 98 -4.67 14.09 4.93
C LEU A 98 -5.82 14.82 5.61
N HIS A 99 -5.68 16.11 5.87
CA HIS A 99 -6.69 16.95 6.56
C HIS A 99 -7.10 16.39 7.94
N THR A 100 -6.14 15.79 8.66
CA THR A 100 -6.33 15.22 10.01
C THR A 100 -5.56 15.99 11.08
N THR A 101 -5.47 17.30 10.94
CA THR A 101 -4.66 18.17 11.80
C THR A 101 -5.24 18.38 13.21
N SER A 102 -6.37 17.80 13.52
CA SER A 102 -6.94 17.78 14.86
C SER A 102 -6.37 16.63 15.69
N PHE A 103 -5.81 16.94 16.87
CA PHE A 103 -5.30 15.92 17.80
C PHE A 103 -6.38 14.95 18.32
N GLU A 104 -7.66 15.32 18.23
CA GLU A 104 -8.77 14.48 18.65
C GLU A 104 -9.16 13.41 17.65
N GLU A 105 -8.73 13.56 16.39
CA GLU A 105 -9.08 12.64 15.31
C GLU A 105 -7.89 11.78 14.90
N GLN A 106 -7.76 10.61 15.51
CA GLN A 106 -6.86 9.55 15.03
C GLN A 106 -7.70 8.46 14.34
N PRO A 107 -8.07 8.66 13.05
CA PRO A 107 -9.07 7.81 12.39
C PRO A 107 -8.54 6.44 11.98
N ILE A 108 -7.21 6.25 11.97
CA ILE A 108 -6.58 5.07 11.38
C ILE A 108 -5.73 4.34 12.40
N SER A 109 -5.83 3.01 12.38
CA SER A 109 -4.93 2.08 13.05
C SER A 109 -4.42 1.06 12.03
N ASP A 110 -3.36 0.31 12.38
CA ASP A 110 -2.84 -0.84 11.64
C ASP A 110 -3.95 -1.80 11.20
N LYS A 111 -4.85 -2.11 12.14
CA LYS A 111 -6.04 -2.95 11.88
C LYS A 111 -7.02 -2.33 10.89
N THR A 112 -7.11 -1.00 10.82
CA THR A 112 -7.95 -0.30 9.85
C THR A 112 -7.41 -0.50 8.44
N LEU A 113 -6.10 -0.32 8.25
CA LEU A 113 -5.42 -0.50 6.97
C LEU A 113 -5.51 -1.96 6.49
N SER A 114 -5.18 -2.91 7.37
CA SER A 114 -5.24 -4.33 7.07
C SER A 114 -6.65 -4.79 6.69
N ARG A 115 -7.68 -4.37 7.44
CA ARG A 115 -9.09 -4.70 7.15
C ARG A 115 -9.56 -4.07 5.85
N PHE A 116 -9.14 -2.86 5.54
CA PHE A 116 -9.50 -2.22 4.28
C PHE A 116 -8.92 -2.99 3.08
N ARG A 117 -7.62 -3.33 3.12
CA ARG A 117 -6.98 -4.16 2.09
C ARG A 117 -7.66 -5.51 1.92
N SER A 118 -7.99 -6.17 3.03
CA SER A 118 -8.71 -7.46 2.99
C SER A 118 -10.09 -7.35 2.31
N ARG A 119 -10.81 -6.24 2.53
CA ARG A 119 -12.09 -6.01 1.85
C ARG A 119 -11.92 -5.77 0.36
N CYS A 120 -10.92 -4.96 -0.05
CA CYS A 120 -10.61 -4.73 -1.45
C CYS A 120 -10.26 -6.06 -2.14
N TYR A 121 -9.39 -6.87 -1.54
CA TYR A 121 -8.99 -8.18 -2.05
C TYR A 121 -10.18 -9.15 -2.19
N ASN A 122 -11.04 -9.22 -1.17
CA ASN A 122 -12.23 -10.08 -1.24
C ASN A 122 -13.20 -9.62 -2.34
N TYR A 123 -13.35 -8.32 -2.53
CA TYR A 123 -14.19 -7.77 -3.59
C TYR A 123 -13.61 -8.07 -4.97
N GLU A 124 -12.31 -7.88 -5.15
CA GLU A 124 -11.58 -8.23 -6.38
C GLU A 124 -11.74 -9.72 -6.71
N THR A 125 -11.51 -10.60 -5.73
CA THR A 125 -11.64 -12.06 -5.93
C THR A 125 -13.05 -12.46 -6.32
N THR A 126 -14.08 -11.76 -5.81
CA THR A 126 -15.48 -12.10 -6.06
C THR A 126 -16.02 -11.49 -7.37
N HIS A 127 -15.58 -10.26 -7.70
CA HIS A 127 -16.15 -9.46 -8.80
C HIS A 127 -15.16 -9.22 -9.94
N GLY A 128 -13.88 -9.55 -9.77
CA GLY A 128 -12.83 -9.31 -10.77
C GLY A 128 -12.45 -7.84 -10.96
N ILE A 129 -12.78 -6.97 -9.99
CA ILE A 129 -12.54 -5.52 -10.05
C ILE A 129 -11.62 -5.10 -8.91
N ASP A 130 -10.42 -4.61 -9.26
CA ASP A 130 -9.49 -4.01 -8.30
C ASP A 130 -9.81 -2.52 -8.12
N LEU A 131 -10.61 -2.23 -7.08
CA LEU A 131 -11.07 -0.87 -6.77
C LEU A 131 -9.90 0.06 -6.41
N TYR A 132 -8.87 -0.46 -5.74
CA TYR A 132 -7.72 0.34 -5.32
C TYR A 132 -6.86 0.72 -6.52
N HIS A 133 -6.51 -0.24 -7.36
CA HIS A 133 -5.77 -0.01 -8.60
C HIS A 133 -6.47 1.01 -9.50
N ASP A 134 -7.76 0.85 -9.72
CA ASP A 134 -8.54 1.76 -10.55
C ASP A 134 -8.59 3.17 -9.99
N CYS A 135 -8.73 3.32 -8.66
CA CYS A 135 -8.69 4.62 -7.99
C CYS A 135 -7.33 5.31 -8.17
N VAL A 136 -6.23 4.60 -7.92
CA VAL A 136 -4.86 5.14 -8.06
C VAL A 136 -4.54 5.47 -9.52
N LYS A 137 -5.00 4.67 -10.46
CA LYS A 137 -4.83 4.91 -11.91
C LYS A 137 -5.54 6.19 -12.36
N ASP A 138 -6.79 6.38 -11.94
CA ASP A 138 -7.56 7.58 -12.25
C ASP A 138 -6.92 8.83 -11.63
N LEU A 139 -6.49 8.72 -10.37
CA LEU A 139 -5.79 9.77 -9.65
C LEU A 139 -4.48 10.14 -10.35
N SER A 140 -3.66 9.15 -10.70
CA SER A 140 -2.41 9.36 -11.44
C SER A 140 -2.65 10.05 -12.79
N SER A 141 -3.75 9.71 -13.47
CA SER A 141 -4.12 10.35 -14.74
C SER A 141 -4.52 11.82 -14.56
N LYS A 142 -5.20 12.14 -13.46
CA LYS A 142 -5.54 13.54 -13.12
C LYS A 142 -4.28 14.34 -12.79
N ILE A 143 -3.39 13.79 -11.97
CA ILE A 143 -2.12 14.42 -11.58
C ILE A 143 -1.23 14.65 -12.81
N ALA A 144 -1.12 13.66 -13.69
CA ALA A 144 -0.34 13.80 -14.93
C ALA A 144 -0.84 14.96 -15.81
N LYS A 145 -2.16 15.16 -15.88
CA LYS A 145 -2.77 16.30 -16.59
C LYS A 145 -2.45 17.63 -15.90
N LEU A 146 -2.57 17.71 -14.58
CA LEU A 146 -2.23 18.91 -13.80
C LEU A 146 -0.76 19.30 -13.99
N MET A 147 0.15 18.33 -14.01
CA MET A 147 1.58 18.55 -14.20
C MET A 147 1.99 18.71 -15.65
N ASN A 148 1.05 18.69 -16.61
CA ASN A 148 1.33 18.71 -18.05
C ASN A 148 2.36 17.66 -18.50
N LEU A 149 2.35 16.49 -17.85
CA LEU A 149 3.27 15.41 -18.20
C LEU A 149 2.85 14.76 -19.51
N SER A 150 3.67 14.93 -20.55
CA SER A 150 3.50 14.18 -21.79
C SER A 150 4.01 12.76 -21.58
N GLY A 151 3.18 11.73 -21.81
CA GLY A 151 3.55 10.31 -21.64
C GLY A 151 4.63 9.79 -22.61
N ARG A 152 5.42 10.68 -23.24
CA ARG A 152 6.44 10.33 -24.23
C ARG A 152 7.76 9.82 -23.61
N ILE A 153 8.02 10.18 -22.37
CA ILE A 153 9.24 9.71 -21.66
C ILE A 153 8.76 8.90 -20.46
N LYS A 154 8.86 7.58 -20.56
CA LYS A 154 8.65 6.66 -19.44
C LYS A 154 10.03 6.19 -18.98
N ARG A 155 10.43 6.59 -17.79
CA ARG A 155 11.56 5.98 -17.11
C ARG A 155 11.01 4.82 -16.28
N MET A 156 11.35 3.60 -16.65
CA MET A 156 11.16 2.44 -15.79
C MET A 156 12.45 2.27 -15.00
N ASP A 157 12.44 2.71 -13.76
CA ASP A 157 13.40 2.20 -12.79
C ASP A 157 12.94 0.80 -12.39
N SER A 158 13.88 -0.14 -12.34
CA SER A 158 13.62 -1.44 -11.77
C SER A 158 13.29 -1.23 -10.29
N MET A 159 11.99 -1.26 -9.96
CA MET A 159 11.60 -1.38 -8.56
C MET A 159 12.11 -2.74 -8.09
N MET A 160 12.99 -2.72 -7.10
CA MET A 160 13.18 -3.91 -6.30
C MET A 160 11.87 -4.14 -5.56
N ILE A 161 11.10 -5.10 -6.04
CA ILE A 161 9.99 -5.63 -5.26
C ILE A 161 10.66 -6.38 -4.12
N GLU A 162 10.84 -5.72 -2.99
CA GLU A 162 10.99 -6.41 -1.73
C GLU A 162 9.64 -7.09 -1.45
N SER A 163 9.45 -8.23 -2.09
CA SER A 163 8.46 -9.15 -1.57
C SER A 163 8.84 -9.42 -0.11
N ASN A 164 7.88 -9.74 0.77
CA ASN A 164 8.09 -10.29 2.10
C ASN A 164 8.86 -11.63 2.05
N ILE A 165 9.90 -11.69 1.24
CA ILE A 165 10.86 -12.75 1.18
C ILE A 165 11.69 -12.54 2.45
N ARG A 166 11.48 -13.39 3.45
CA ARG A 166 12.51 -13.70 4.45
C ARG A 166 13.84 -13.58 3.73
N PHE A 167 14.79 -12.92 4.36
CA PHE A 167 16.17 -12.86 3.86
C PHE A 167 16.64 -14.27 3.55
N LEU A 168 16.38 -14.72 2.33
CA LEU A 168 16.87 -15.98 1.86
C LEU A 168 18.36 -15.79 1.64
N SER A 169 19.17 -16.71 2.15
CA SER A 169 20.58 -16.76 1.77
C SER A 169 20.67 -16.84 0.24
N ARG A 170 21.81 -16.43 -0.32
CA ARG A 170 22.02 -16.55 -1.79
C ARG A 170 21.78 -17.95 -2.31
N MET A 171 22.12 -18.96 -1.51
CA MET A 171 21.88 -20.37 -1.83
C MET A 171 20.41 -20.72 -1.87
N GLU A 172 19.62 -20.27 -0.89
CA GLU A 172 18.18 -20.48 -0.85
C GLU A 172 17.47 -19.79 -2.02
N LEU A 173 17.93 -18.61 -2.40
CA LEU A 173 17.40 -17.89 -3.56
C LEU A 173 17.63 -18.69 -4.86
N ILE A 174 18.85 -19.15 -5.08
CA ILE A 174 19.22 -19.98 -6.25
C ILE A 174 18.41 -21.28 -6.25
N TYR A 175 18.33 -21.95 -5.12
CA TYR A 175 17.53 -23.16 -4.95
C TYR A 175 16.06 -22.92 -5.32
N THR A 176 15.47 -21.87 -4.80
CA THR A 176 14.06 -21.51 -5.06
C THR A 176 13.82 -21.23 -6.54
N CYS A 177 14.75 -20.56 -7.22
CA CYS A 177 14.66 -20.30 -8.66
C CYS A 177 14.74 -21.62 -9.46
N ILE A 178 15.66 -22.50 -9.13
CA ILE A 178 15.82 -23.80 -9.79
C ILE A 178 14.59 -24.67 -9.55
N SER A 179 14.09 -24.76 -8.33
CA SER A 179 12.91 -25.52 -7.97
C SER A 179 11.66 -25.06 -8.73
N LYS A 180 11.41 -23.74 -8.79
CA LYS A 180 10.29 -23.18 -9.59
C LYS A 180 10.42 -23.51 -11.06
N LEU A 181 11.64 -23.45 -11.62
CA LEU A 181 11.88 -23.80 -13.01
C LEU A 181 11.66 -25.30 -13.24
N ALA A 182 12.16 -26.17 -12.36
CA ALA A 182 11.97 -27.61 -12.44
C ALA A 182 10.48 -28.00 -12.38
N ILE A 183 9.72 -27.41 -11.45
CA ILE A 183 8.27 -27.62 -11.32
C ILE A 183 7.53 -27.13 -12.58
N TYR A 184 7.92 -26.00 -13.16
CA TYR A 184 7.33 -25.52 -14.41
C TYR A 184 7.61 -26.48 -15.56
N PHE A 185 8.85 -27.01 -15.69
CA PHE A 185 9.19 -27.99 -16.73
C PHE A 185 8.48 -29.32 -16.51
N ASP A 186 8.38 -29.80 -15.28
CA ASP A 186 7.66 -31.04 -14.97
C ASP A 186 6.17 -30.96 -15.38
N LYS A 187 5.54 -29.82 -15.10
CA LYS A 187 4.14 -29.59 -15.44
C LYS A 187 3.91 -29.49 -16.95
N ASN A 188 4.79 -28.82 -17.70
CA ASN A 188 4.57 -28.53 -19.12
C ASN A 188 5.29 -29.51 -20.05
N TYR A 189 6.35 -30.17 -19.59
CA TYR A 189 7.21 -31.07 -20.38
C TYR A 189 7.69 -32.27 -19.56
N PRO A 190 6.80 -33.15 -19.05
CA PRO A 190 7.12 -34.14 -18.03
C PRO A 190 8.23 -35.14 -18.40
N ASN A 191 8.50 -35.33 -19.70
CA ASN A 191 9.53 -36.25 -20.18
C ASN A 191 10.86 -35.58 -20.57
N LYS A 192 11.03 -34.29 -20.29
CA LYS A 192 12.22 -33.51 -20.69
C LYS A 192 13.08 -33.05 -19.54
N ILE A 193 12.69 -33.34 -18.31
CA ILE A 193 13.51 -32.97 -17.12
C ILE A 193 14.65 -33.99 -17.00
N PRO A 194 15.91 -33.52 -16.91
CA PRO A 194 17.06 -34.33 -16.51
C PRO A 194 16.82 -34.97 -15.14
N ASP A 195 17.25 -36.21 -14.96
CA ASP A 195 17.08 -36.92 -13.69
C ASP A 195 17.73 -36.21 -12.50
N ASP A 196 18.84 -35.51 -12.74
CA ASP A 196 19.55 -34.69 -11.74
C ASP A 196 18.74 -33.51 -11.21
N LEU A 197 17.71 -33.06 -11.92
CA LEU A 197 16.86 -31.95 -11.51
C LEU A 197 15.50 -32.38 -10.93
N ARG A 198 15.19 -33.67 -10.96
CA ARG A 198 13.91 -34.16 -10.45
C ARG A 198 13.73 -33.98 -8.95
N HIS A 199 14.81 -34.04 -8.17
CA HIS A 199 14.73 -33.83 -6.73
C HIS A 199 14.19 -32.44 -6.34
N TYR A 200 14.39 -31.40 -7.18
CA TYR A 200 13.87 -30.06 -6.97
C TYR A 200 12.34 -29.96 -7.05
N THR A 201 11.66 -30.97 -7.59
CA THR A 201 10.17 -31.00 -7.64
C THR A 201 9.57 -31.59 -6.37
N ASP A 202 10.36 -32.20 -5.48
CA ASP A 202 9.92 -32.73 -4.19
C ASP A 202 9.75 -31.58 -3.17
N SER A 203 8.56 -31.43 -2.62
CA SER A 203 8.25 -30.41 -1.61
C SER A 203 9.07 -30.50 -0.32
N ASN A 204 9.63 -31.67 -0.01
CA ASN A 204 10.45 -31.91 1.18
C ASN A 204 11.95 -31.70 0.94
N ASP A 205 12.39 -31.56 -0.30
CA ASP A 205 13.81 -31.45 -0.64
C ASP A 205 14.44 -30.18 -0.06
N TYR A 206 13.73 -29.06 -0.10
CA TYR A 206 14.15 -27.80 0.51
C TYR A 206 14.48 -27.95 2.00
N ASN A 207 13.58 -28.56 2.75
CA ASN A 207 13.76 -28.79 4.19
C ASN A 207 14.96 -29.73 4.46
N ARG A 208 15.17 -30.74 3.62
CA ARG A 208 16.28 -31.68 3.71
C ARG A 208 17.64 -31.01 3.52
N ILE A 209 17.72 -30.04 2.60
CA ILE A 209 18.97 -29.34 2.29
C ILE A 209 19.26 -28.24 3.31
N PHE A 210 18.26 -27.44 3.72
CA PHE A 210 18.49 -26.24 4.52
C PHE A 210 18.25 -26.40 6.01
N TYR A 211 17.36 -27.30 6.44
CA TYR A 211 17.10 -27.49 7.87
C TYR A 211 18.01 -28.50 8.55
N HIS A 212 18.61 -29.45 7.81
CA HIS A 212 19.62 -30.33 8.40
C HIS A 212 20.96 -29.65 8.68
N GLN A 213 21.29 -28.58 7.95
CA GLN A 213 22.52 -27.79 8.21
C GLN A 213 22.44 -26.87 9.43
N LEU A 214 21.25 -26.61 9.97
CA LEU A 214 21.06 -25.79 11.18
C LEU A 214 21.19 -26.57 12.49
N ASN A 215 21.16 -27.90 12.46
CA ASN A 215 21.26 -28.76 13.63
C ASN A 215 22.67 -29.36 13.87
N ASP A 216 23.62 -29.08 13.00
CA ASP A 216 25.00 -29.59 13.09
C ASP A 216 26.05 -28.53 13.52
N ASN A 217 25.58 -27.39 14.13
CA ASN A 217 26.47 -26.37 14.72
C ASN A 217 26.14 -26.10 16.18
#